data_b43e55ac92e12f3b46f34dbcf76874f3
#
_entry.id   b43e55ac92e12f3b46f34dbcf76874f3
#
_cell.length_a   1.000
_cell.length_b   1.000
_cell.length_c   1.000
_cell.angle_alpha   90.00
_cell.angle_beta   90.00
_cell.angle_gamma   90.00
#
_symmetry.space_group_name_H-M   'P 1'
#
loop_
_entity.id
_entity.type
_entity.pdbx_description
1 polymer ?
#
loop_
_entity_poly.entity_id
_entity_poly.type
_entity_poly.pdbx_seq_one_letter_code
_entity_poly.pdbx_strand_id
1 'polypeptide(L)'
;MYALVLLLAMALTGLTWSFPWYRAGFYKVFGVEAKQGTGHHDAPQAAAISYVCWQQVYEELKERNDGYNQITVSNGSATVSFDRFVNQRASDRYTFNPSNGEITGTALYKDADASGKIRGWIYSVHVGSWGGMFTRVLTFIAALLGGTLPLTGYYLWIRRIGRKAKAAPNR
;
A
#
# COMPACT_ATOMS: atom_id res chain seq x y z
N MET A 1 -3.32 8.45 24.05
CA MET A 1 -4.08 7.22 23.85
C MET A 1 -4.37 6.94 22.36
N TYR A 2 -4.95 7.87 21.60
CA TYR A 2 -5.27 7.66 20.17
C TYR A 2 -4.05 7.40 19.27
N ALA A 3 -2.92 8.09 19.51
CA ALA A 3 -1.69 7.85 18.74
C ALA A 3 -1.17 6.40 18.88
N LEU A 4 -1.32 5.80 20.04
CA LEU A 4 -0.92 4.41 20.30
C LEU A 4 -1.76 3.43 19.46
N VAL A 5 -3.06 3.67 19.33
CA VAL A 5 -3.95 2.84 18.51
C VAL A 5 -3.55 2.91 17.04
N LEU A 6 -3.24 4.11 16.53
CA LEU A 6 -2.78 4.28 15.15
C LEU A 6 -1.43 3.61 14.92
N LEU A 7 -0.47 3.78 15.82
CA LEU A 7 0.84 3.12 15.74
C LEU A 7 0.72 1.61 15.80
N LEU A 8 -0.16 1.08 16.66
CA LEU A 8 -0.43 -0.35 16.72
C LEU A 8 -1.05 -0.87 15.42
N ALA A 9 -2.03 -0.17 14.85
CA ALA A 9 -2.63 -0.52 13.57
C ALA A 9 -1.59 -0.52 12.45
N MET A 10 -0.70 0.47 12.39
CA MET A 10 0.40 0.52 11.43
C MET A 10 1.38 -0.63 11.64
N ALA A 11 1.75 -0.95 12.88
CA ALA A 11 2.65 -2.05 13.19
C ALA A 11 2.05 -3.40 12.78
N LEU A 12 0.80 -3.67 13.18
CA LEU A 12 0.10 -4.92 12.85
C LEU A 12 -0.09 -5.09 11.34
N THR A 13 -0.47 -4.03 10.63
CA THR A 13 -0.59 -4.09 9.17
C THR A 13 0.77 -4.22 8.49
N GLY A 14 1.83 -3.58 8.99
CA GLY A 14 3.19 -3.70 8.47
C GLY A 14 3.76 -5.11 8.59
N LEU A 15 3.47 -5.83 9.68
CA LEU A 15 3.89 -7.22 9.88
C LEU A 15 3.39 -8.16 8.77
N THR A 16 2.27 -7.84 8.12
CA THR A 16 1.75 -8.65 7.00
C THR A 16 2.69 -8.70 5.79
N TRP A 17 3.55 -7.68 5.62
CA TRP A 17 4.55 -7.68 4.55
C TRP A 17 5.87 -8.30 4.97
N SER A 18 6.21 -8.20 6.25
CA SER A 18 7.48 -8.69 6.77
C SER A 18 7.49 -10.21 6.99
N PHE A 19 6.34 -10.78 7.38
CA PHE A 19 6.26 -12.18 7.77
C PHE A 19 5.15 -12.94 7.03
N PRO A 20 5.50 -13.93 6.15
CA PRO A 20 4.50 -14.73 5.42
C PRO A 20 3.54 -15.50 6.32
N TRP A 21 4.03 -16.07 7.44
CA TRP A 21 3.21 -16.79 8.40
C TRP A 21 2.17 -15.88 9.08
N TYR A 22 2.59 -14.66 9.44
CA TYR A 22 1.67 -13.65 10.03
C TYR A 22 0.61 -13.23 9.02
N ARG A 23 0.99 -12.98 7.77
CA ARG A 23 0.06 -12.68 6.68
C ARG A 23 -0.97 -13.79 6.52
N ALA A 24 -0.55 -15.06 6.49
CA ALA A 24 -1.46 -16.19 6.37
C ALA A 24 -2.47 -16.24 7.54
N GLY A 25 -2.00 -16.04 8.77
CA GLY A 25 -2.85 -15.97 9.96
C GLY A 25 -3.81 -14.78 9.92
N PHE A 26 -3.32 -13.60 9.54
CA PHE A 26 -4.11 -12.38 9.44
C PHE A 26 -5.26 -12.53 8.42
N TYR A 27 -4.99 -13.09 7.23
CA TYR A 27 -6.02 -13.34 6.22
C TYR A 27 -7.05 -14.37 6.64
N LYS A 28 -6.63 -15.41 7.41
CA LYS A 28 -7.55 -16.39 7.99
C LYS A 28 -8.57 -15.77 8.95
N VAL A 29 -8.19 -14.74 9.68
CA VAL A 29 -9.15 -14.00 10.56
C VAL A 29 -10.31 -13.40 9.76
N PHE A 30 -10.05 -13.02 8.50
CA PHE A 30 -11.08 -12.53 7.57
C PHE A 30 -11.72 -13.64 6.74
N GLY A 31 -11.46 -14.92 7.03
CA GLY A 31 -12.00 -16.06 6.29
C GLY A 31 -11.45 -16.19 4.87
N VAL A 32 -10.28 -15.65 4.57
CA VAL A 32 -9.69 -15.61 3.23
C VAL A 32 -8.31 -16.27 3.25
N GLU A 33 -8.02 -17.06 2.22
CA GLU A 33 -6.65 -17.56 2.00
C GLU A 33 -5.77 -16.45 1.41
N ALA A 34 -4.59 -16.26 2.01
CA ALA A 34 -3.59 -15.35 1.48
C ALA A 34 -2.99 -15.94 0.20
N LYS A 35 -3.55 -15.62 -0.95
CA LYS A 35 -2.88 -15.92 -2.21
C LYS A 35 -1.51 -15.26 -2.20
N GLN A 36 -0.45 -16.02 -2.45
CA GLN A 36 0.84 -15.45 -2.77
C GLN A 36 0.61 -14.60 -4.02
N GLY A 37 0.58 -13.28 -3.85
CA GLY A 37 0.63 -12.42 -5.00
C GLY A 37 1.96 -12.74 -5.69
N THR A 38 1.89 -13.33 -6.85
CA THR A 38 2.97 -13.30 -7.82
C THR A 38 3.25 -11.82 -8.06
N GLY A 39 4.14 -11.26 -7.27
CA GLY A 39 4.53 -9.84 -7.33
C GLY A 39 5.45 -9.55 -8.52
N HIS A 40 5.72 -10.55 -9.33
CA HIS A 40 6.15 -10.39 -10.69
C HIS A 40 4.89 -10.54 -11.56
N HIS A 41 4.35 -9.41 -12.01
CA HIS A 41 3.82 -9.42 -13.34
C HIS A 41 5.00 -9.85 -14.19
N ASP A 42 4.91 -11.03 -14.79
CA ASP A 42 5.68 -11.30 -15.99
C ASP A 42 5.38 -10.11 -16.92
N ALA A 43 6.30 -9.14 -16.91
CA ALA A 43 6.30 -8.14 -17.95
C ALA A 43 6.37 -8.96 -19.23
N PRO A 44 5.41 -8.81 -20.15
CA PRO A 44 5.48 -9.51 -21.41
C PRO A 44 6.88 -9.25 -21.93
N GLN A 45 7.62 -10.34 -22.15
CA GLN A 45 9.00 -10.32 -22.66
C GLN A 45 9.09 -9.25 -23.71
N ALA A 46 10.12 -8.42 -23.64
CA ALA A 46 10.42 -7.23 -24.42
C ALA A 46 10.03 -7.30 -25.91
N ALA A 47 8.74 -7.38 -26.20
CA ALA A 47 8.21 -6.90 -27.45
C ALA A 47 8.46 -5.41 -27.49
N ALA A 48 9.01 -4.91 -28.59
CA ALA A 48 9.33 -3.50 -28.77
C ALA A 48 8.17 -2.65 -28.25
N ILE A 49 8.44 -1.79 -27.28
CA ILE A 49 7.41 -0.96 -26.65
C ILE A 49 6.82 -0.07 -27.75
N SER A 50 5.57 -0.32 -28.12
CA SER A 50 4.85 0.51 -29.08
C SER A 50 4.00 1.52 -28.32
N TYR A 51 4.38 2.79 -28.41
CA TYR A 51 3.63 3.90 -27.81
C TYR A 51 2.46 4.38 -28.69
N VAL A 52 2.36 3.87 -29.92
CA VAL A 52 1.43 4.39 -30.94
C VAL A 52 -0.03 4.35 -30.48
N CYS A 53 -0.43 3.29 -29.79
CA CYS A 53 -1.82 3.10 -29.36
C CYS A 53 -2.10 3.62 -27.95
N TRP A 54 -1.10 4.12 -27.20
CA TRP A 54 -1.29 4.50 -25.81
C TRP A 54 -2.24 5.67 -25.63
N GLN A 55 -2.15 6.67 -26.51
CA GLN A 55 -3.06 7.81 -26.48
C GLN A 55 -4.50 7.38 -26.78
N GLN A 56 -4.70 6.52 -27.76
CA GLN A 56 -6.03 5.98 -28.10
C GLN A 56 -6.63 5.22 -26.92
N VAL A 57 -5.86 4.31 -26.31
CA VAL A 57 -6.29 3.54 -25.13
C VAL A 57 -6.60 4.47 -23.94
N TYR A 58 -5.77 5.50 -23.73
CA TYR A 58 -6.00 6.48 -22.67
C TYR A 58 -7.32 7.22 -22.86
N GLU A 59 -7.60 7.74 -24.06
CA GLU A 59 -8.86 8.47 -24.34
C GLU A 59 -10.07 7.54 -24.22
N GLU A 60 -9.99 6.31 -24.73
CA GLU A 60 -11.06 5.32 -24.60
C GLU A 60 -11.35 4.98 -23.13
N LEU A 61 -10.32 4.78 -22.31
CA LEU A 61 -10.48 4.48 -20.89
C LEU A 61 -11.00 5.69 -20.10
N LYS A 62 -10.64 6.90 -20.50
CA LYS A 62 -11.14 8.12 -19.91
C LYS A 62 -12.64 8.31 -20.17
N GLU A 63 -13.11 8.00 -21.37
CA GLU A 63 -14.54 8.05 -21.71
C GLU A 63 -15.37 6.94 -21.01
N ARG A 64 -14.75 5.77 -20.82
CA ARG A 64 -15.42 4.64 -20.17
C ARG A 64 -15.56 4.74 -18.65
N ASN A 65 -14.66 5.51 -18.02
CA ASN A 65 -14.53 5.52 -16.55
C ASN A 65 -14.71 6.93 -16.02
N ASP A 66 -15.89 7.21 -15.51
CA ASP A 66 -16.14 8.48 -14.81
C ASP A 66 -15.54 8.47 -13.39
N GLY A 67 -14.99 9.61 -12.97
CA GLY A 67 -14.49 9.79 -11.61
C GLY A 67 -13.20 9.02 -11.28
N TYR A 68 -12.38 8.73 -12.29
CA TYR A 68 -11.05 8.15 -12.08
C TYR A 68 -10.10 9.16 -11.40
N ASN A 69 -9.18 8.65 -10.59
CA ASN A 69 -8.10 9.42 -10.01
C ASN A 69 -6.86 9.44 -10.92
N GLN A 70 -6.53 8.28 -11.48
CA GLN A 70 -5.36 8.11 -12.33
C GLN A 70 -5.57 6.99 -13.34
N ILE A 71 -5.13 7.22 -14.57
CA ILE A 71 -5.00 6.21 -15.62
C ILE A 71 -3.51 5.99 -15.88
N THR A 72 -3.06 4.76 -15.78
CA THR A 72 -1.68 4.36 -16.10
C THR A 72 -1.72 3.39 -17.25
N VAL A 73 -1.08 3.73 -18.36
CA VAL A 73 -0.93 2.86 -19.53
C VAL A 73 0.47 2.28 -19.56
N SER A 74 0.58 0.99 -19.81
CA SER A 74 1.81 0.22 -19.95
C SER A 74 1.72 -0.64 -21.19
N ASN A 75 2.81 -1.30 -21.59
CA ASN A 75 2.78 -2.15 -22.78
C ASN A 75 1.79 -3.31 -22.61
N GLY A 76 0.68 -3.29 -23.37
CA GLY A 76 -0.37 -4.30 -23.35
C GLY A 76 -1.29 -4.28 -22.15
N SER A 77 -1.14 -3.34 -21.21
CA SER A 77 -2.02 -3.23 -20.05
C SER A 77 -2.26 -1.78 -19.62
N ALA A 78 -3.43 -1.51 -19.11
CA ALA A 78 -3.77 -0.21 -18.51
C ALA A 78 -4.48 -0.41 -17.17
N THR A 79 -4.26 0.52 -16.26
CA THR A 79 -4.86 0.50 -14.93
C THR A 79 -5.56 1.81 -14.68
N VAL A 80 -6.84 1.75 -14.33
CA VAL A 80 -7.65 2.89 -13.93
C VAL A 80 -7.86 2.83 -12.43
N SER A 81 -7.32 3.79 -11.70
CA SER A 81 -7.40 3.87 -10.25
C SER A 81 -8.50 4.85 -9.84
N PHE A 82 -9.25 4.48 -8.81
CA PHE A 82 -10.32 5.28 -8.23
C PHE A 82 -9.99 5.66 -6.79
N ASP A 83 -10.34 6.87 -6.41
CA ASP A 83 -10.23 7.29 -5.00
C ASP A 83 -11.45 6.78 -4.22
N ARG A 84 -11.38 5.52 -3.79
CA ARG A 84 -12.45 4.91 -3.00
C ARG A 84 -12.13 5.04 -1.53
N PHE A 85 -13.11 5.49 -0.75
CA PHE A 85 -13.04 5.48 0.70
C PHE A 85 -12.60 4.10 1.21
N VAL A 86 -11.62 4.08 2.11
CA VAL A 86 -11.04 2.88 2.73
C VAL A 86 -10.05 2.10 1.84
N ASN A 87 -10.11 2.16 0.51
CA ASN A 87 -9.20 1.40 -0.35
C ASN A 87 -8.67 2.22 -1.53
N GLN A 88 -7.53 2.87 -1.34
CA GLN A 88 -6.87 3.66 -2.39
C GLN A 88 -6.20 2.82 -3.49
N ARG A 89 -6.11 1.50 -3.31
CA ARG A 89 -5.63 0.58 -4.34
C ARG A 89 -6.75 -0.06 -5.16
N ALA A 90 -7.97 0.45 -5.01
CA ALA A 90 -9.07 0.05 -5.87
C ALA A 90 -8.78 0.50 -7.30
N SER A 91 -8.56 -0.43 -8.20
CA SER A 91 -8.26 -0.15 -9.60
C SER A 91 -8.86 -1.21 -10.51
N ASP A 92 -9.37 -0.74 -11.63
CA ASP A 92 -9.78 -1.60 -12.73
C ASP A 92 -8.57 -1.82 -13.65
N ARG A 93 -8.39 -3.02 -14.12
CA ARG A 93 -7.28 -3.40 -14.98
C ARG A 93 -7.79 -3.82 -16.34
N TYR A 94 -7.17 -3.26 -17.36
CA TYR A 94 -7.48 -3.52 -18.77
C TYR A 94 -6.26 -4.12 -19.43
N THR A 95 -6.45 -5.11 -20.29
CA THR A 95 -5.45 -5.61 -21.21
C THR A 95 -5.83 -5.20 -22.61
N PHE A 96 -4.86 -4.80 -23.41
CA PHE A 96 -5.08 -4.37 -24.78
C PHE A 96 -3.97 -4.90 -25.71
N ASN A 97 -4.26 -4.98 -26.98
CA ASN A 97 -3.29 -5.37 -27.98
C ASN A 97 -2.36 -4.17 -28.29
N PRO A 98 -1.04 -4.29 -28.06
CA PRO A 98 -0.10 -3.18 -28.27
C PRO A 98 -0.01 -2.69 -29.71
N SER A 99 -0.45 -3.49 -30.69
CA SER A 99 -0.35 -3.16 -32.12
C SER A 99 -1.49 -2.29 -32.61
N ASN A 100 -2.71 -2.48 -32.09
CA ASN A 100 -3.90 -1.76 -32.57
C ASN A 100 -4.67 -1.01 -31.47
N GLY A 101 -4.27 -1.16 -30.19
CA GLY A 101 -4.93 -0.52 -29.04
C GLY A 101 -6.26 -1.14 -28.64
N GLU A 102 -6.70 -2.24 -29.27
CA GLU A 102 -7.96 -2.89 -28.95
C GLU A 102 -7.96 -3.51 -27.56
N ILE A 103 -8.97 -3.22 -26.74
CA ILE A 103 -9.11 -3.78 -25.39
C ILE A 103 -9.55 -5.23 -25.50
N THR A 104 -8.67 -6.15 -25.08
CA THR A 104 -8.86 -7.60 -25.17
C THR A 104 -9.38 -8.21 -23.86
N GLY A 105 -9.21 -7.50 -22.73
CA GLY A 105 -9.69 -8.01 -21.45
C GLY A 105 -9.92 -6.91 -20.44
N THR A 106 -10.84 -7.16 -19.50
CA THR A 106 -11.21 -6.24 -18.43
C THR A 106 -11.33 -7.00 -17.13
N ALA A 107 -10.61 -6.56 -16.10
CA ALA A 107 -10.69 -7.08 -14.74
C ALA A 107 -11.09 -5.95 -13.81
N LEU A 108 -12.36 -5.87 -13.46
CA LEU A 108 -12.90 -4.80 -12.63
C LEU A 108 -12.63 -5.07 -11.14
N TYR A 109 -12.36 -4.02 -10.38
CA TYR A 109 -12.18 -4.12 -8.92
C TYR A 109 -13.40 -4.70 -8.19
N LYS A 110 -14.62 -4.47 -8.69
CA LYS A 110 -15.84 -5.05 -8.10
C LYS A 110 -15.81 -6.57 -8.10
N ASP A 111 -15.22 -7.17 -9.14
CA ASP A 111 -15.13 -8.61 -9.36
C ASP A 111 -13.84 -9.20 -8.77
N ALA A 112 -12.97 -8.35 -8.21
CA ALA A 112 -11.74 -8.77 -7.55
C ALA A 112 -12.05 -9.69 -6.37
N ASP A 113 -11.17 -10.67 -6.15
CA ASP A 113 -11.28 -11.58 -5.03
C ASP A 113 -11.10 -10.86 -3.67
N ALA A 114 -11.61 -11.48 -2.61
CA ALA A 114 -11.52 -10.91 -1.26
C ALA A 114 -10.06 -10.69 -0.82
N SER A 115 -9.12 -11.53 -1.26
CA SER A 115 -7.70 -11.40 -0.95
C SER A 115 -7.11 -10.10 -1.51
N GLY A 116 -7.44 -9.75 -2.77
CA GLY A 116 -7.02 -8.50 -3.39
C GLY A 116 -7.60 -7.27 -2.69
N LYS A 117 -8.87 -7.32 -2.32
CA LYS A 117 -9.57 -6.24 -1.58
C LYS A 117 -8.94 -6.02 -0.20
N ILE A 118 -8.67 -7.08 0.55
CA ILE A 118 -8.02 -7.02 1.87
C ILE A 118 -6.61 -6.45 1.74
N ARG A 119 -5.83 -6.85 0.73
CA ARG A 119 -4.49 -6.30 0.50
C ARG A 119 -4.51 -4.79 0.30
N GLY A 120 -5.44 -4.27 -0.50
CA GLY A 120 -5.61 -2.85 -0.72
C GLY A 120 -6.01 -2.11 0.55
N TRP A 121 -6.89 -2.71 1.37
CA TRP A 121 -7.31 -2.15 2.65
C TRP A 121 -6.17 -2.11 3.66
N ILE A 122 -5.40 -3.20 3.82
CA ILE A 122 -4.21 -3.26 4.68
C ILE A 122 -3.25 -2.13 4.33
N TYR A 123 -2.99 -1.93 3.02
CA TYR A 123 -2.14 -0.84 2.56
C TYR A 123 -2.69 0.52 2.96
N SER A 124 -3.98 0.78 2.72
CA SER A 124 -4.61 2.06 3.01
C SER A 124 -4.60 2.40 4.49
N VAL A 125 -4.78 1.40 5.37
CA VAL A 125 -4.67 1.55 6.81
C VAL A 125 -3.22 1.82 7.22
N HIS A 126 -2.26 1.08 6.65
CA HIS A 126 -0.84 1.22 6.99
C HIS A 126 -0.28 2.61 6.65
N VAL A 127 -0.63 3.14 5.48
CA VAL A 127 -0.19 4.49 5.06
C VAL A 127 -1.10 5.61 5.58
N GLY A 128 -2.16 5.27 6.30
CA GLY A 128 -3.11 6.24 6.87
C GLY A 128 -4.01 6.92 5.85
N SER A 129 -4.18 6.35 4.66
CA SER A 129 -4.93 6.98 3.57
C SER A 129 -6.41 6.59 3.49
N TRP A 130 -6.89 5.78 4.43
CA TRP A 130 -8.25 5.24 4.45
C TRP A 130 -9.37 6.28 4.59
N GLY A 131 -9.09 7.45 5.15
CA GLY A 131 -10.01 8.58 5.31
C GLY A 131 -9.51 9.86 4.64
N GLY A 132 -8.73 9.76 3.56
CA GLY A 132 -8.24 10.89 2.78
C GLY A 132 -7.11 11.67 3.45
N MET A 133 -7.05 12.98 3.20
CA MET A 133 -5.97 13.84 3.67
C MET A 133 -5.92 13.97 5.19
N PHE A 134 -7.07 14.01 5.85
CA PHE A 134 -7.15 14.12 7.32
C PHE A 134 -6.45 12.94 8.02
N THR A 135 -6.75 11.73 7.61
CA THR A 135 -6.13 10.53 8.22
C THR A 135 -4.65 10.41 7.89
N ARG A 136 -4.20 10.87 6.72
CA ARG A 136 -2.77 10.95 6.38
C ARG A 136 -2.00 11.86 7.32
N VAL A 137 -2.51 13.08 7.57
CA VAL A 137 -1.90 14.02 8.51
C VAL A 137 -1.88 13.44 9.92
N LEU A 138 -2.98 12.85 10.37
CA LEU A 138 -3.08 12.24 11.69
C LEU A 138 -2.08 11.08 11.86
N THR A 139 -1.96 10.22 10.86
CA THR A 139 -1.01 9.10 10.83
C THR A 139 0.43 9.60 10.81
N PHE A 140 0.72 10.66 10.05
CA PHE A 140 2.04 11.29 10.02
C PHE A 140 2.44 11.82 11.41
N ILE A 141 1.54 12.54 12.08
CA ILE A 141 1.78 13.04 13.45
C ILE A 141 2.00 11.88 14.42
N ALA A 142 1.18 10.83 14.33
CA ALA A 142 1.33 9.65 15.18
C ALA A 142 2.68 8.95 14.94
N ALA A 143 3.11 8.82 13.69
CA ALA A 143 4.42 8.25 13.33
C ALA A 143 5.58 9.10 13.84
N LEU A 144 5.49 10.44 13.73
CA LEU A 144 6.49 11.36 14.26
C LEU A 144 6.62 11.22 15.78
N LEU A 145 5.50 11.20 16.49
CA LEU A 145 5.50 10.99 17.95
C LEU A 145 6.09 9.61 18.30
N GLY A 146 5.70 8.56 17.57
CA GLY A 146 6.25 7.22 17.76
C GLY A 146 7.75 7.14 17.55
N GLY A 147 8.28 7.85 16.54
CA GLY A 147 9.71 7.93 16.25
C GLY A 147 10.51 8.70 17.31
N THR A 148 9.90 9.68 18.01
CA THR A 148 10.57 10.42 19.08
C THR A 148 10.71 9.63 20.38
N LEU A 149 9.84 8.63 20.64
CA LEU A 149 9.88 7.83 21.87
C LEU A 149 11.19 7.03 22.04
N PRO A 150 11.69 6.29 21.03
CA PRO A 150 12.98 5.61 21.15
C PRO A 150 14.14 6.57 21.38
N LEU A 151 14.14 7.73 20.73
CA LEU A 151 15.19 8.75 20.86
C LEU A 151 15.25 9.32 22.29
N THR A 152 14.10 9.67 22.84
CA THR A 152 13.98 10.14 24.22
C THR A 152 14.35 9.06 25.22
N GLY A 153 13.90 7.82 24.99
CA GLY A 153 14.28 6.65 25.80
C GLY A 153 15.80 6.42 25.82
N TYR A 154 16.44 6.47 24.65
CA TYR A 154 17.87 6.32 24.51
C TYR A 154 18.66 7.45 25.19
N TYR A 155 18.22 8.69 25.03
CA TYR A 155 18.77 9.84 25.71
C TYR A 155 18.72 9.69 27.24
N LEU A 156 17.58 9.31 27.80
CA LEU A 156 17.40 9.09 29.23
C LEU A 156 18.28 7.94 29.74
N TRP A 157 18.41 6.87 28.97
CA TRP A 157 19.25 5.72 29.28
C TRP A 157 20.74 6.12 29.37
N ILE A 158 21.28 6.85 28.39
CA ILE A 158 22.65 7.37 28.41
C ILE A 158 22.88 8.24 29.63
N ARG A 159 21.97 9.16 29.91
CA ARG A 159 22.06 10.07 31.07
C ARG A 159 22.07 9.31 32.40
N ARG A 160 21.30 8.21 32.48
CA ARG A 160 21.27 7.35 33.67
C ARG A 160 22.59 6.61 33.87
N ILE A 161 23.21 6.08 32.82
CA ILE A 161 24.52 5.42 32.89
C ILE A 161 25.60 6.42 33.33
N GLY A 162 25.67 7.59 32.72
CA GLY A 162 26.63 8.61 33.07
C GLY A 162 26.52 9.08 34.52
N ARG A 163 25.31 9.13 35.09
CA ARG A 163 25.13 9.44 36.51
C ARG A 163 25.63 8.31 37.42
N LYS A 164 25.42 7.05 37.07
CA LYS A 164 25.92 5.89 37.84
C LYS A 164 27.45 5.85 37.84
N ALA A 165 28.09 6.12 36.70
CA ALA A 165 29.52 6.16 36.58
C ALA A 165 30.17 7.27 37.47
N LYS A 166 29.53 8.43 37.64
CA LYS A 166 29.97 9.50 38.51
C LYS A 166 29.74 9.26 40.00
N ALA A 167 28.80 8.37 40.34
CA ALA A 167 28.46 8.04 41.72
C ALA A 167 29.24 6.83 42.27
N ALA A 168 30.08 6.17 41.46
CA ALA A 168 30.99 5.13 41.91
C ALA A 168 32.12 5.73 42.69
N PRO A 169 32.29 5.46 44.01
CA PRO A 169 33.43 5.97 44.76
C PRO A 169 34.73 5.35 44.23
N ASN A 170 35.75 6.19 44.05
CA ASN A 170 37.11 5.71 43.79
C ASN A 170 37.52 4.76 44.90
N ARG A 171 37.59 3.48 44.57
CA ARG A 171 38.28 2.49 45.40
C ARG A 171 39.71 2.36 44.98
#